data_4d4e2ae1fe0e08f29d83c2dd3212c6b2
#
_entry.id   4d4e2ae1fe0e08f29d83c2dd3212c6b2
#
_cell.length_a   1.000
_cell.length_b   1.000
_cell.length_c   1.000
_cell.angle_alpha   90.00
_cell.angle_beta   90.00
_cell.angle_gamma   90.00
#
_symmetry.space_group_name_H-M   'P 1'
#
loop_
_entity.id
_entity.type
_entity.pdbx_description
1 polymer ?
#
loop_
_entity_poly.entity_id
_entity_poly.type
_entity_poly.pdbx_seq_one_letter_code
_entity_poly.pdbx_strand_id
1 'polypeptide(L)'
;AKLDSIEIKDEEVESQLNARIDQIMQYMGNDNAKFEEYYGQSVNEVRKRFRDDLKAQILTEKLQNKIVGSVTITPKEAEKFYKSIPKDSLPYLSSEVEIAEIVVRPKPSTEETDHAREKLRKLQQRIRAGEDFGKLAGIYSDDLGSGKQGGQLGWTKRGTLVPEFEAVAYKLEQDSISDIVESDYGFHIIQLLGRRGNNINTRHILIKPEITEKELEQARASLREIRKKINADTIPFEQQVRKYSDKKSDTYNFGGQLVNQKTSNSYFEIADLEPDVYFAIDKLKVGEISDVIESKDPEGKKYFRILKLVSRSAPHKANLRQDYAKIQQAAKDLKKNEIFRDWLNSHAPKIYSEVDPEIVAQCPNLSIWVHKKSMD
;
A
#
# COMPACT_ATOMS: atom_id res chain seq x y z
N ALA A 1 16.23 -7.88 -25.06
CA ALA A 1 14.76 -8.03 -24.94
C ALA A 1 14.13 -8.38 -26.30
N LYS A 2 14.33 -7.58 -27.38
CA LYS A 2 13.77 -7.91 -28.71
C LYS A 2 14.27 -9.26 -29.23
N LEU A 3 15.56 -9.57 -29.09
CA LEU A 3 16.16 -10.85 -29.47
C LEU A 3 15.63 -12.02 -28.62
N ASP A 4 15.16 -11.75 -27.41
CA ASP A 4 14.64 -12.75 -26.47
C ASP A 4 13.12 -12.89 -26.51
N SER A 5 12.46 -12.27 -27.50
CA SER A 5 10.99 -12.28 -27.66
C SER A 5 10.24 -11.81 -26.41
N ILE A 6 10.77 -10.76 -25.75
CA ILE A 6 10.11 -10.14 -24.60
C ILE A 6 9.28 -8.97 -25.14
N GLU A 7 7.98 -9.13 -25.03
CA GLU A 7 7.00 -8.11 -25.43
C GLU A 7 6.42 -7.41 -24.21
N ILE A 8 6.15 -6.12 -24.38
CA ILE A 8 5.40 -5.31 -23.42
C ILE A 8 4.16 -4.80 -24.14
N LYS A 9 3.01 -4.92 -23.50
CA LYS A 9 1.78 -4.30 -23.99
C LYS A 9 1.84 -2.80 -23.68
N ASP A 10 1.47 -1.97 -24.64
CA ASP A 10 1.43 -0.52 -24.44
C ASP A 10 0.50 -0.12 -23.29
N GLU A 11 -0.58 -0.89 -23.05
CA GLU A 11 -1.49 -0.71 -21.90
C GLU A 11 -0.78 -0.85 -20.54
N GLU A 12 0.19 -1.76 -20.42
CA GLU A 12 0.98 -1.94 -19.19
C GLU A 12 1.87 -0.72 -18.93
N VAL A 13 2.50 -0.19 -19.98
CA VAL A 13 3.34 1.01 -19.89
C VAL A 13 2.48 2.23 -19.52
N GLU A 14 1.32 2.41 -20.19
CA GLU A 14 0.42 3.54 -19.92
C GLU A 14 -0.16 3.48 -18.48
N SER A 15 -0.52 2.30 -17.98
CA SER A 15 -1.04 2.14 -16.64
C SER A 15 -0.01 2.58 -15.58
N GLN A 16 1.24 2.11 -15.69
CA GLN A 16 2.31 2.48 -14.76
C GLN A 16 2.72 3.95 -14.92
N LEU A 17 2.72 4.47 -16.15
CA LEU A 17 3.02 5.86 -16.42
C LEU A 17 1.97 6.79 -15.80
N ASN A 18 0.68 6.46 -15.95
CA ASN A 18 -0.40 7.21 -15.32
C ASN A 18 -0.25 7.24 -13.80
N ALA A 19 -0.07 6.07 -13.17
CA ALA A 19 0.12 5.98 -11.73
C ALA A 19 1.30 6.85 -11.22
N ARG A 20 2.42 6.85 -11.97
CA ARG A 20 3.60 7.64 -11.62
C ARG A 20 3.37 9.15 -11.78
N ILE A 21 2.73 9.58 -12.87
CA ILE A 21 2.39 10.99 -13.09
C ILE A 21 1.36 11.46 -12.05
N ASP A 22 0.32 10.65 -11.77
CA ASP A 22 -0.70 10.97 -10.78
C ASP A 22 -0.09 11.13 -9.38
N GLN A 23 0.85 10.27 -9.01
CA GLN A 23 1.57 10.38 -7.74
C GLN A 23 2.39 11.68 -7.66
N ILE A 24 3.09 12.05 -8.71
CA ILE A 24 3.85 13.31 -8.78
C ILE A 24 2.90 14.50 -8.69
N MET A 25 1.78 14.46 -9.43
CA MET A 25 0.78 15.52 -9.42
C MET A 25 0.14 15.69 -8.04
N GLN A 26 -0.20 14.60 -7.34
CA GLN A 26 -0.70 14.63 -5.96
C GLN A 26 0.30 15.30 -5.01
N TYR A 27 1.58 14.94 -5.11
CA TYR A 27 2.65 15.55 -4.31
C TYR A 27 2.77 17.07 -4.56
N MET A 28 2.49 17.53 -5.78
CA MET A 28 2.50 18.94 -6.16
C MET A 28 1.15 19.65 -5.96
N GLY A 29 0.18 18.98 -5.30
CA GLY A 29 -1.15 19.54 -5.05
C GLY A 29 -2.05 19.62 -6.28
N ASN A 30 -1.81 18.79 -7.29
CA ASN A 30 -2.49 18.76 -8.59
C ASN A 30 -2.37 20.09 -9.36
N ASP A 31 -1.26 20.80 -9.17
CA ASP A 31 -0.98 22.10 -9.78
C ASP A 31 -0.04 21.91 -10.99
N ASN A 32 -0.56 22.09 -12.20
CA ASN A 32 0.20 21.99 -13.43
C ASN A 32 1.31 23.05 -13.53
N ALA A 33 1.08 24.26 -13.00
CA ALA A 33 2.09 25.31 -13.07
C ALA A 33 3.32 24.97 -12.23
N LYS A 34 3.11 24.40 -11.03
CA LYS A 34 4.21 23.88 -10.19
C LYS A 34 4.95 22.72 -10.84
N PHE A 35 4.20 21.84 -11.52
CA PHE A 35 4.79 20.73 -12.26
C PHE A 35 5.70 21.25 -13.38
N GLU A 36 5.21 22.18 -14.19
CA GLU A 36 5.96 22.77 -15.30
C GLU A 36 7.16 23.60 -14.82
N GLU A 37 7.02 24.32 -13.72
CA GLU A 37 8.14 25.04 -13.08
C GLU A 37 9.24 24.07 -12.63
N TYR A 38 8.88 22.94 -12.01
CA TYR A 38 9.84 21.96 -11.50
C TYR A 38 10.55 21.18 -12.62
N TYR A 39 9.81 20.74 -13.64
CA TYR A 39 10.37 19.92 -14.73
C TYR A 39 10.89 20.73 -15.91
N GLY A 40 10.57 22.01 -15.99
CA GLY A 40 10.89 22.88 -17.14
C GLY A 40 10.18 22.50 -18.43
N GLN A 41 9.18 21.64 -18.37
CA GLN A 41 8.45 21.05 -19.51
C GLN A 41 6.99 20.80 -19.13
N SER A 42 6.10 20.79 -20.12
CA SER A 42 4.71 20.46 -19.90
C SER A 42 4.53 19.02 -19.42
N VAL A 43 3.40 18.74 -18.73
CA VAL A 43 3.03 17.38 -18.28
C VAL A 43 3.09 16.38 -19.43
N ASN A 44 2.66 16.77 -20.64
CA ASN A 44 2.65 15.90 -21.81
C ASN A 44 4.06 15.59 -22.33
N GLU A 45 4.98 16.53 -22.30
CA GLU A 45 6.37 16.32 -22.73
C GLU A 45 7.13 15.43 -21.73
N VAL A 46 6.96 15.68 -20.43
CA VAL A 46 7.52 14.83 -19.37
C VAL A 46 6.95 13.41 -19.48
N ARG A 47 5.64 13.29 -19.73
CA ARG A 47 4.98 12.01 -19.96
C ARG A 47 5.61 11.24 -21.12
N LYS A 48 5.83 11.89 -22.25
CA LYS A 48 6.46 11.25 -23.42
C LYS A 48 7.87 10.75 -23.12
N ARG A 49 8.68 11.55 -22.43
CA ARG A 49 10.03 11.18 -22.00
C ARG A 49 10.01 10.00 -21.03
N PHE A 50 9.17 10.07 -20.00
CA PHE A 50 9.04 9.00 -19.00
C PHE A 50 8.51 7.70 -19.58
N ARG A 51 7.71 7.76 -20.65
CA ARG A 51 7.21 6.57 -21.33
C ARG A 51 8.33 5.71 -21.89
N ASP A 52 9.29 6.31 -22.57
CA ASP A 52 10.40 5.60 -23.19
C ASP A 52 11.33 5.02 -22.12
N ASP A 53 11.64 5.79 -21.09
CA ASP A 53 12.44 5.33 -19.95
C ASP A 53 11.75 4.19 -19.21
N LEU A 54 10.46 4.32 -18.93
CA LEU A 54 9.67 3.29 -18.24
C LEU A 54 9.57 2.01 -19.08
N LYS A 55 9.40 2.13 -20.40
CA LYS A 55 9.40 0.99 -21.31
C LYS A 55 10.73 0.25 -21.28
N ALA A 56 11.83 0.98 -21.30
CA ALA A 56 13.17 0.40 -21.17
C ALA A 56 13.37 -0.29 -19.81
N GLN A 57 12.92 0.33 -18.73
CA GLN A 57 12.97 -0.24 -17.37
C GLN A 57 12.18 -1.54 -17.28
N ILE A 58 10.91 -1.57 -17.72
CA ILE A 58 10.06 -2.76 -17.69
C ILE A 58 10.66 -3.89 -18.53
N LEU A 59 11.22 -3.56 -19.73
CA LEU A 59 11.91 -4.55 -20.56
C LEU A 59 13.11 -5.17 -19.86
N THR A 60 13.91 -4.35 -19.18
CA THR A 60 15.07 -4.78 -18.41
C THR A 60 14.66 -5.70 -17.27
N GLU A 61 13.65 -5.32 -16.50
CA GLU A 61 13.10 -6.11 -15.39
C GLU A 61 12.53 -7.45 -15.88
N LYS A 62 11.76 -7.45 -16.98
CA LYS A 62 11.23 -8.70 -17.56
C LYS A 62 12.34 -9.61 -18.06
N LEU A 63 13.37 -9.05 -18.70
CA LEU A 63 14.55 -9.81 -19.15
C LEU A 63 15.29 -10.41 -17.96
N GLN A 64 15.57 -9.60 -16.94
CA GLN A 64 16.23 -10.05 -15.72
C GLN A 64 15.43 -11.16 -15.03
N ASN A 65 14.12 -10.98 -14.90
CA ASN A 65 13.24 -12.00 -14.34
C ASN A 65 13.20 -13.29 -15.16
N LYS A 66 13.24 -13.19 -16.49
CA LYS A 66 13.33 -14.37 -17.36
C LYS A 66 14.61 -15.18 -17.12
N ILE A 67 15.73 -14.48 -16.87
CA ILE A 67 17.04 -15.12 -16.67
C ILE A 67 17.17 -15.71 -15.27
N VAL A 68 16.77 -14.96 -14.23
CA VAL A 68 17.04 -15.31 -12.83
C VAL A 68 15.79 -15.58 -11.98
N GLY A 69 14.58 -15.50 -12.55
CA GLY A 69 13.33 -15.65 -11.81
C GLY A 69 13.12 -17.05 -11.21
N SER A 70 13.62 -18.09 -11.88
CA SER A 70 13.52 -19.47 -11.43
C SER A 70 14.66 -19.90 -10.47
N VAL A 71 15.59 -19.01 -10.13
CA VAL A 71 16.70 -19.32 -9.26
C VAL A 71 16.22 -19.62 -7.85
N THR A 72 16.57 -20.82 -7.37
CA THR A 72 16.32 -21.27 -6.00
C THR A 72 17.63 -21.57 -5.30
N ILE A 73 17.59 -21.60 -3.97
CA ILE A 73 18.72 -21.96 -3.11
C ILE A 73 18.31 -23.14 -2.25
N THR A 74 19.09 -24.22 -2.32
CA THR A 74 18.95 -25.36 -1.43
C THR A 74 19.57 -25.07 -0.06
N PRO A 75 19.17 -25.79 1.00
CA PRO A 75 19.79 -25.64 2.33
C PRO A 75 21.31 -25.83 2.33
N LYS A 76 21.83 -26.75 1.52
CA LYS A 76 23.28 -26.98 1.37
C LYS A 76 24.00 -25.80 0.72
N GLU A 77 23.39 -25.15 -0.26
CA GLU A 77 23.95 -23.96 -0.89
C GLU A 77 23.97 -22.77 0.08
N ALA A 78 22.89 -22.57 0.84
CA ALA A 78 22.83 -21.54 1.90
C ALA A 78 23.92 -21.77 2.95
N GLU A 79 24.11 -23.01 3.41
CA GLU A 79 25.16 -23.37 4.35
C GLU A 79 26.56 -23.15 3.77
N LYS A 80 26.79 -23.55 2.50
CA LYS A 80 28.06 -23.32 1.80
C LYS A 80 28.36 -21.82 1.68
N PHE A 81 27.37 -21.03 1.30
CA PHE A 81 27.48 -19.57 1.22
C PHE A 81 27.87 -19.00 2.60
N TYR A 82 27.16 -19.35 3.66
CA TYR A 82 27.48 -18.88 5.01
C TYR A 82 28.92 -19.24 5.43
N LYS A 83 29.35 -20.46 5.18
CA LYS A 83 30.73 -20.93 5.47
C LYS A 83 31.81 -20.25 4.63
N SER A 84 31.45 -19.69 3.47
CA SER A 84 32.38 -18.95 2.62
C SER A 84 32.64 -17.53 3.11
N ILE A 85 31.80 -17.01 3.99
CA ILE A 85 31.96 -15.67 4.57
C ILE A 85 32.98 -15.75 5.72
N PRO A 86 34.06 -14.95 5.69
CA PRO A 86 35.00 -14.87 6.80
C PRO A 86 34.26 -14.49 8.11
N LYS A 87 34.61 -15.15 9.21
CA LYS A 87 33.92 -14.92 10.50
C LYS A 87 33.91 -13.46 10.95
N ASP A 88 34.94 -12.71 10.60
CA ASP A 88 35.07 -11.29 10.95
C ASP A 88 34.22 -10.40 10.06
N SER A 89 33.84 -10.88 8.87
CA SER A 89 32.99 -10.21 7.88
C SER A 89 31.50 -10.56 8.04
N LEU A 90 31.15 -11.46 8.96
CA LEU A 90 29.73 -11.74 9.23
C LEU A 90 29.05 -10.49 9.79
N PRO A 91 27.88 -10.09 9.24
CA PRO A 91 27.18 -8.91 9.70
C PRO A 91 26.70 -9.08 11.16
N TYR A 92 26.77 -8.00 11.92
CA TYR A 92 26.15 -7.91 13.23
C TYR A 92 24.70 -7.45 13.04
N LEU A 93 23.76 -8.30 13.41
CA LEU A 93 22.34 -8.03 13.28
C LEU A 93 21.82 -7.35 14.51
N SER A 94 20.99 -6.34 14.31
CA SER A 94 20.29 -5.63 15.38
C SER A 94 19.26 -6.52 16.05
N SER A 95 18.78 -6.09 17.22
CA SER A 95 17.64 -6.72 17.86
C SER A 95 16.41 -6.63 16.95
N GLU A 96 15.74 -7.75 16.76
CA GLU A 96 14.47 -7.85 16.04
C GLU A 96 13.36 -8.23 17.00
N VAL A 97 12.16 -7.77 16.69
CA VAL A 97 10.95 -8.05 17.45
C VAL A 97 9.85 -8.60 16.55
N GLU A 98 9.04 -9.47 17.09
CA GLU A 98 7.73 -9.84 16.55
C GLU A 98 6.65 -9.25 17.44
N ILE A 99 5.65 -8.66 16.82
CA ILE A 99 4.59 -7.93 17.51
C ILE A 99 3.25 -8.42 16.99
N ALA A 100 2.31 -8.59 17.90
CA ALA A 100 0.91 -8.81 17.56
C ALA A 100 0.05 -7.72 18.21
N GLU A 101 -1.09 -7.42 17.60
CA GLU A 101 -1.97 -6.34 18.06
C GLU A 101 -3.43 -6.77 18.17
N ILE A 102 -4.17 -6.05 19.01
CA ILE A 102 -5.63 -5.99 19.00
C ILE A 102 -6.03 -4.55 18.73
N VAL A 103 -6.81 -4.35 17.68
CA VAL A 103 -7.26 -3.04 17.21
C VAL A 103 -8.72 -2.82 17.56
N VAL A 104 -9.03 -1.66 18.11
CA VAL A 104 -10.42 -1.19 18.29
C VAL A 104 -10.57 0.15 17.60
N ARG A 105 -11.48 0.20 16.63
CA ARG A 105 -11.86 1.43 15.96
C ARG A 105 -13.07 2.03 16.64
N PRO A 106 -13.08 3.35 16.94
CA PRO A 106 -14.26 4.02 17.45
C PRO A 106 -15.40 3.91 16.42
N LYS A 107 -16.60 3.72 16.92
CA LYS A 107 -17.81 3.71 16.10
C LYS A 107 -18.69 4.88 16.49
N PRO A 108 -19.35 5.52 15.54
CA PRO A 108 -20.31 6.57 15.87
C PRO A 108 -21.41 6.02 16.79
N SER A 109 -21.86 6.83 17.73
CA SER A 109 -23.01 6.49 18.56
C SER A 109 -24.29 6.44 17.73
N THR A 110 -25.34 5.85 18.29
CA THR A 110 -26.68 5.89 17.68
C THR A 110 -27.14 7.33 17.50
N GLU A 111 -26.85 8.21 18.47
CA GLU A 111 -27.17 9.61 18.42
C GLU A 111 -26.54 10.33 17.21
N GLU A 112 -25.22 10.13 16.98
CA GLU A 112 -24.50 10.70 15.86
C GLU A 112 -24.95 10.09 14.51
N THR A 113 -25.29 8.80 14.52
CA THR A 113 -25.85 8.11 13.36
C THR A 113 -27.21 8.68 12.97
N ASP A 114 -28.11 8.90 13.95
CA ASP A 114 -29.42 9.47 13.72
C ASP A 114 -29.32 10.96 13.34
N HIS A 115 -28.41 11.71 13.92
CA HIS A 115 -28.13 13.08 13.54
C HIS A 115 -27.67 13.20 12.07
N ALA A 116 -26.76 12.37 11.65
CA ALA A 116 -26.29 12.32 10.24
C ALA A 116 -27.43 11.98 9.29
N ARG A 117 -28.25 10.98 9.65
CA ARG A 117 -29.41 10.57 8.85
C ARG A 117 -30.46 11.70 8.76
N GLU A 118 -30.72 12.40 9.86
CA GLU A 118 -31.69 13.51 9.89
C GLU A 118 -31.16 14.71 9.09
N LYS A 119 -29.88 15.04 9.20
CA LYS A 119 -29.23 16.06 8.37
C LYS A 119 -29.44 15.76 6.87
N LEU A 120 -29.21 14.52 6.47
CA LEU A 120 -29.41 14.12 5.08
C LEU A 120 -30.86 14.13 4.65
N ARG A 121 -31.80 13.75 5.54
CA ARG A 121 -33.26 13.84 5.30
C ARG A 121 -33.71 15.27 5.03
N LYS A 122 -33.21 16.24 5.77
CA LYS A 122 -33.47 17.65 5.52
C LYS A 122 -32.96 18.10 4.16
N LEU A 123 -31.77 17.65 3.76
CA LEU A 123 -31.23 17.93 2.43
C LEU A 123 -32.10 17.30 1.32
N GLN A 124 -32.56 16.06 1.51
CA GLN A 124 -33.46 15.39 0.58
C GLN A 124 -34.74 16.16 0.37
N GLN A 125 -35.35 16.68 1.46
CA GLN A 125 -36.58 17.51 1.39
C GLN A 125 -36.33 18.81 0.60
N ARG A 126 -35.17 19.46 0.81
CA ARG A 126 -34.79 20.69 0.08
C ARG A 126 -34.63 20.42 -1.42
N ILE A 127 -34.01 19.30 -1.78
CA ILE A 127 -33.84 18.86 -3.18
C ILE A 127 -35.21 18.59 -3.81
N ARG A 128 -36.11 17.88 -3.09
CA ARG A 128 -37.45 17.60 -3.58
C ARG A 128 -38.30 18.87 -3.70
N ALA A 129 -37.99 19.92 -2.94
CA ALA A 129 -38.61 21.24 -3.05
C ALA A 129 -38.03 22.10 -4.19
N GLY A 130 -37.05 21.56 -4.96
CA GLY A 130 -36.49 22.24 -6.13
C GLY A 130 -35.16 22.96 -5.91
N GLU A 131 -34.55 22.81 -4.74
CA GLU A 131 -33.21 23.38 -4.50
C GLU A 131 -32.15 22.61 -5.27
N ASP A 132 -31.14 23.32 -5.76
CA ASP A 132 -30.10 22.75 -6.62
C ASP A 132 -29.23 21.71 -5.88
N PHE A 133 -29.28 20.49 -6.40
CA PHE A 133 -28.52 19.36 -5.85
C PHE A 133 -27.01 19.63 -5.76
N GLY A 134 -26.45 20.21 -6.82
CA GLY A 134 -25.01 20.46 -6.92
C GLY A 134 -24.53 21.48 -5.92
N LYS A 135 -25.31 22.54 -5.68
CA LYS A 135 -25.01 23.53 -4.64
C LYS A 135 -25.05 22.90 -3.25
N LEU A 136 -26.06 22.07 -2.96
CA LEU A 136 -26.15 21.37 -1.68
C LEU A 136 -25.01 20.36 -1.50
N ALA A 137 -24.64 19.64 -2.53
CA ALA A 137 -23.49 18.75 -2.51
C ALA A 137 -22.19 19.51 -2.20
N GLY A 138 -21.97 20.66 -2.83
CA GLY A 138 -20.78 21.49 -2.62
C GLY A 138 -20.66 22.06 -1.20
N ILE A 139 -21.79 22.28 -0.52
CA ILE A 139 -21.81 22.87 0.83
C ILE A 139 -21.80 21.80 1.92
N TYR A 140 -22.52 20.69 1.72
CA TYR A 140 -22.85 19.78 2.82
C TYR A 140 -22.25 18.37 2.67
N SER A 141 -21.76 17.99 1.48
CA SER A 141 -21.23 16.65 1.28
C SER A 141 -19.88 16.48 1.98
N ASP A 142 -19.76 15.38 2.75
CA ASP A 142 -18.49 14.95 3.36
C ASP A 142 -17.58 14.18 2.37
N ASP A 143 -18.02 13.98 1.14
CA ASP A 143 -17.15 13.58 0.02
C ASP A 143 -16.59 14.85 -0.64
N LEU A 144 -15.42 15.26 -0.16
CA LEU A 144 -14.75 16.48 -0.65
C LEU A 144 -14.32 16.37 -2.12
N GLY A 145 -14.15 15.17 -2.62
CA GLY A 145 -13.74 14.92 -4.02
C GLY A 145 -14.86 15.28 -4.98
N SER A 146 -16.01 14.63 -4.84
CA SER A 146 -17.16 14.88 -5.71
C SER A 146 -17.96 16.12 -5.30
N GLY A 147 -17.99 16.46 -4.01
CA GLY A 147 -18.77 17.58 -3.47
C GLY A 147 -18.46 18.89 -4.18
N LYS A 148 -17.18 19.23 -4.35
CA LYS A 148 -16.72 20.43 -5.08
C LYS A 148 -17.19 20.47 -6.55
N GLN A 149 -17.51 19.32 -7.11
CA GLN A 149 -18.02 19.14 -8.47
C GLN A 149 -19.54 18.88 -8.50
N GLY A 150 -20.28 19.36 -7.48
CA GLY A 150 -21.73 19.18 -7.37
C GLY A 150 -22.16 17.75 -7.07
N GLY A 151 -21.27 16.96 -6.45
CA GLY A 151 -21.50 15.56 -6.10
C GLY A 151 -21.30 14.57 -7.26
N GLN A 152 -20.82 15.02 -8.42
CA GLN A 152 -20.70 14.18 -9.61
C GLN A 152 -19.63 13.10 -9.47
N LEU A 153 -20.01 11.84 -9.75
CA LEU A 153 -19.11 10.68 -9.81
C LEU A 153 -18.75 10.30 -11.27
N GLY A 154 -19.41 10.91 -12.25
CA GLY A 154 -19.22 10.62 -13.65
C GLY A 154 -19.79 9.26 -14.08
N TRP A 155 -19.31 8.76 -15.24
CA TRP A 155 -19.71 7.45 -15.77
C TRP A 155 -18.94 6.32 -15.09
N THR A 156 -19.64 5.45 -14.38
CA THR A 156 -19.08 4.29 -13.68
C THR A 156 -19.65 2.98 -14.21
N LYS A 157 -18.82 1.94 -14.27
CA LYS A 157 -19.24 0.57 -14.60
C LYS A 157 -19.77 -0.13 -13.35
N ARG A 158 -20.58 -1.18 -13.56
CA ARG A 158 -21.01 -2.05 -12.47
C ARG A 158 -19.79 -2.66 -11.77
N GLY A 159 -19.81 -2.68 -10.43
CA GLY A 159 -18.71 -3.16 -9.58
C GLY A 159 -17.64 -2.10 -9.25
N THR A 160 -17.86 -0.83 -9.67
CA THR A 160 -16.94 0.28 -9.34
C THR A 160 -17.29 0.97 -8.02
N LEU A 161 -18.59 1.09 -7.73
CA LEU A 161 -19.10 1.72 -6.51
C LEU A 161 -19.48 0.65 -5.47
N VAL A 162 -19.68 1.06 -4.22
CA VAL A 162 -20.06 0.12 -3.15
C VAL A 162 -21.39 -0.55 -3.44
N PRO A 163 -21.58 -1.82 -3.05
CA PRO A 163 -22.74 -2.61 -3.41
C PRO A 163 -24.08 -1.97 -3.03
N GLU A 164 -24.17 -1.36 -1.84
CA GLU A 164 -25.37 -0.71 -1.34
C GLU A 164 -25.77 0.49 -2.21
N PHE A 165 -24.78 1.27 -2.63
CA PHE A 165 -24.96 2.40 -3.53
C PHE A 165 -25.43 1.93 -4.92
N GLU A 166 -24.72 0.94 -5.51
CA GLU A 166 -25.07 0.39 -6.82
C GLU A 166 -26.45 -0.26 -6.83
N ALA A 167 -26.80 -1.00 -5.79
CA ALA A 167 -28.08 -1.68 -5.68
C ALA A 167 -29.27 -0.70 -5.79
N VAL A 168 -29.10 0.54 -5.33
CA VAL A 168 -30.09 1.61 -5.44
C VAL A 168 -29.93 2.36 -6.76
N ALA A 169 -28.72 2.80 -7.12
CA ALA A 169 -28.47 3.61 -8.30
C ALA A 169 -28.95 2.96 -9.60
N TYR A 170 -28.79 1.62 -9.72
CA TYR A 170 -29.28 0.88 -10.88
C TYR A 170 -30.82 0.71 -10.94
N LYS A 171 -31.55 0.99 -9.88
CA LYS A 171 -33.02 0.94 -9.85
C LYS A 171 -33.65 2.31 -10.08
N LEU A 172 -32.88 3.39 -9.97
CA LEU A 172 -33.39 4.74 -10.16
C LEU A 172 -33.80 5.00 -11.61
N GLU A 173 -34.86 5.77 -11.78
CA GLU A 173 -35.19 6.39 -13.06
C GLU A 173 -34.26 7.59 -13.30
N GLN A 174 -34.07 7.94 -14.56
CA GLN A 174 -33.24 9.10 -14.91
C GLN A 174 -33.79 10.37 -14.23
N ASP A 175 -32.88 11.20 -13.73
CA ASP A 175 -33.12 12.44 -13.00
C ASP A 175 -33.82 12.27 -11.64
N SER A 176 -34.21 11.04 -11.25
CA SER A 176 -34.77 10.79 -9.93
C SER A 176 -33.70 10.74 -8.85
N ILE A 177 -34.11 10.99 -7.60
CA ILE A 177 -33.26 10.88 -6.41
C ILE A 177 -33.69 9.68 -5.56
N SER A 178 -32.71 9.04 -4.92
CA SER A 178 -32.96 7.91 -4.01
C SER A 178 -33.57 8.34 -2.68
N ASP A 179 -34.09 7.36 -1.96
CA ASP A 179 -34.17 7.45 -0.49
C ASP A 179 -32.73 7.40 0.10
N ILE A 180 -32.62 7.56 1.42
CA ILE A 180 -31.33 7.54 2.12
C ILE A 180 -30.76 6.14 2.03
N VAL A 181 -29.56 6.02 1.49
CA VAL A 181 -28.80 4.77 1.34
C VAL A 181 -27.68 4.75 2.39
N GLU A 182 -27.63 3.71 3.20
CA GLU A 182 -26.56 3.48 4.16
C GLU A 182 -25.47 2.60 3.56
N SER A 183 -24.21 2.97 3.78
CA SER A 183 -23.03 2.21 3.40
C SER A 183 -21.95 2.30 4.48
N ASP A 184 -20.86 1.58 4.30
CA ASP A 184 -19.68 1.71 5.19
C ASP A 184 -19.08 3.11 5.23
N TYR A 185 -19.38 3.98 4.25
CA TYR A 185 -18.89 5.35 4.19
C TYR A 185 -19.82 6.37 4.87
N GLY A 186 -21.05 6.00 5.20
CA GLY A 186 -22.06 6.85 5.78
C GLY A 186 -23.38 6.80 5.01
N PHE A 187 -24.13 7.91 5.03
CA PHE A 187 -25.44 8.03 4.42
C PHE A 187 -25.39 8.81 3.13
N HIS A 188 -26.04 8.31 2.10
CA HIS A 188 -26.03 8.88 0.76
C HIS A 188 -27.45 9.25 0.30
N ILE A 189 -27.56 10.35 -0.45
CA ILE A 189 -28.63 10.59 -1.43
C ILE A 189 -27.98 10.50 -2.79
N ILE A 190 -28.58 9.69 -3.67
CA ILE A 190 -28.07 9.41 -5.00
C ILE A 190 -29.02 9.98 -6.04
N GLN A 191 -28.50 10.61 -7.08
CA GLN A 191 -29.26 10.96 -8.27
C GLN A 191 -28.67 10.30 -9.50
N LEU A 192 -29.53 9.69 -10.32
CA LEU A 192 -29.12 9.13 -11.60
C LEU A 192 -29.24 10.21 -12.67
N LEU A 193 -28.13 10.59 -13.28
CA LEU A 193 -28.08 11.59 -14.37
C LEU A 193 -28.22 10.93 -15.75
N GLY A 194 -27.86 9.65 -15.89
CA GLY A 194 -28.01 8.95 -17.15
C GLY A 194 -27.54 7.49 -17.07
N ARG A 195 -27.96 6.71 -18.09
CA ARG A 195 -27.62 5.29 -18.20
C ARG A 195 -27.22 4.95 -19.63
N ARG A 196 -26.15 4.16 -19.79
CA ARG A 196 -25.70 3.63 -21.09
C ARG A 196 -25.28 2.16 -20.91
N GLY A 197 -26.19 1.25 -21.25
CA GLY A 197 -25.96 -0.17 -20.97
C GLY A 197 -25.67 -0.46 -19.50
N ASN A 198 -24.49 -1.01 -19.22
CA ASN A 198 -24.03 -1.29 -17.86
C ASN A 198 -23.32 -0.13 -17.15
N ASN A 199 -23.23 1.04 -17.79
CA ASN A 199 -22.65 2.23 -17.20
C ASN A 199 -23.77 3.17 -16.71
N ILE A 200 -23.53 3.76 -15.54
CA ILE A 200 -24.40 4.79 -14.94
C ILE A 200 -23.60 6.07 -14.71
N ASN A 201 -24.25 7.21 -14.92
CA ASN A 201 -23.73 8.51 -14.53
C ASN A 201 -24.55 8.99 -13.32
N THR A 202 -23.89 9.18 -12.20
CA THR A 202 -24.53 9.52 -10.95
C THR A 202 -23.90 10.72 -10.28
N ARG A 203 -24.67 11.37 -9.40
CA ARG A 203 -24.14 12.29 -8.40
C ARG A 203 -24.72 11.95 -7.04
N HIS A 204 -24.02 12.33 -5.97
CA HIS A 204 -24.43 12.01 -4.62
C HIS A 204 -24.12 13.13 -3.62
N ILE A 205 -24.79 13.08 -2.48
CA ILE A 205 -24.43 13.79 -1.26
C ILE A 205 -24.15 12.73 -0.20
N LEU A 206 -22.99 12.77 0.40
CA LEU A 206 -22.57 11.88 1.49
C LEU A 206 -22.56 12.66 2.79
N ILE A 207 -23.20 12.13 3.83
CA ILE A 207 -23.06 12.60 5.23
C ILE A 207 -22.52 11.44 6.05
N LYS A 208 -21.39 11.67 6.72
CA LYS A 208 -20.75 10.70 7.61
C LYS A 208 -21.17 10.99 9.04
N PRO A 209 -21.57 9.98 9.84
CA PRO A 209 -21.72 10.16 11.28
C PRO A 209 -20.37 10.59 11.89
N GLU A 210 -20.41 11.56 12.78
CA GLU A 210 -19.21 12.06 13.44
C GLU A 210 -18.71 11.09 14.51
N ILE A 211 -17.40 11.05 14.69
CA ILE A 211 -16.74 10.40 15.81
C ILE A 211 -16.28 11.51 16.76
N THR A 212 -16.98 11.67 17.86
CA THR A 212 -16.66 12.70 18.85
C THR A 212 -15.65 12.20 19.90
N GLU A 213 -15.16 13.09 20.77
CA GLU A 213 -14.27 12.68 21.87
C GLU A 213 -14.91 11.66 22.80
N LYS A 214 -16.25 11.63 22.90
CA LYS A 214 -16.99 10.62 23.68
C LYS A 214 -16.81 9.22 23.11
N GLU A 215 -16.96 9.04 21.79
CA GLU A 215 -16.76 7.75 21.12
C GLU A 215 -15.29 7.33 21.14
N LEU A 216 -14.35 8.29 21.03
CA LEU A 216 -12.92 8.02 21.18
C LEU A 216 -12.60 7.49 22.57
N GLU A 217 -13.08 8.16 23.64
CA GLU A 217 -12.83 7.69 25.03
C GLU A 217 -13.54 6.37 25.32
N GLN A 218 -14.72 6.13 24.78
CA GLN A 218 -15.40 4.83 24.90
C GLN A 218 -14.59 3.70 24.25
N ALA A 219 -14.03 3.92 23.06
CA ALA A 219 -13.19 2.94 22.37
C ALA A 219 -11.91 2.66 23.19
N ARG A 220 -11.28 3.73 23.72
CA ARG A 220 -10.10 3.63 24.58
C ARG A 220 -10.40 2.88 25.89
N ALA A 221 -11.49 3.20 26.53
CA ALA A 221 -11.93 2.53 27.76
C ALA A 221 -12.26 1.05 27.53
N SER A 222 -12.96 0.76 26.42
CA SER A 222 -13.27 -0.61 26.03
C SER A 222 -11.98 -1.43 25.85
N LEU A 223 -10.97 -0.87 25.20
CA LEU A 223 -9.70 -1.58 24.97
C LEU A 223 -8.89 -1.76 26.28
N ARG A 224 -8.98 -0.83 27.22
CA ARG A 224 -8.42 -1.01 28.60
C ARG A 224 -9.06 -2.19 29.31
N GLU A 225 -10.38 -2.35 29.22
CA GLU A 225 -11.10 -3.48 29.82
C GLU A 225 -10.76 -4.81 29.11
N ILE A 226 -10.65 -4.76 27.77
CA ILE A 226 -10.19 -5.92 26.98
C ILE A 226 -8.79 -6.34 27.43
N ARG A 227 -7.85 -5.39 27.57
CA ARG A 227 -6.48 -5.66 28.06
C ARG A 227 -6.49 -6.35 29.43
N LYS A 228 -7.32 -5.87 30.38
CA LYS A 228 -7.44 -6.51 31.70
C LYS A 228 -7.90 -7.95 31.59
N LYS A 229 -8.92 -8.21 30.75
CA LYS A 229 -9.44 -9.57 30.50
C LYS A 229 -8.37 -10.48 29.88
N ILE A 230 -7.63 -9.98 28.89
CA ILE A 230 -6.55 -10.73 28.24
C ILE A 230 -5.45 -11.12 29.22
N ASN A 231 -5.04 -10.19 30.09
CA ASN A 231 -4.02 -10.46 31.09
C ASN A 231 -4.46 -11.47 32.18
N ALA A 232 -5.76 -11.61 32.39
CA ALA A 232 -6.33 -12.58 33.34
C ALA A 232 -6.70 -13.92 32.69
N ASP A 233 -6.68 -14.02 31.36
CA ASP A 233 -7.14 -15.18 30.61
C ASP A 233 -5.95 -16.05 30.15
N THR A 234 -6.17 -17.37 30.12
CA THR A 234 -5.18 -18.34 29.61
C THR A 234 -5.36 -18.67 28.13
N ILE A 235 -6.36 -18.05 27.47
CA ILE A 235 -6.64 -18.29 26.06
C ILE A 235 -5.52 -17.71 25.18
N PRO A 236 -5.06 -18.42 24.13
CA PRO A 236 -4.05 -17.91 23.21
C PRO A 236 -4.43 -16.54 22.60
N PHE A 237 -3.45 -15.66 22.47
CA PHE A 237 -3.66 -14.28 21.99
C PHE A 237 -4.38 -14.21 20.63
N GLU A 238 -4.09 -15.13 19.72
CA GLU A 238 -4.75 -15.24 18.41
C GLU A 238 -6.28 -15.42 18.53
N GLN A 239 -6.73 -16.20 19.52
CA GLN A 239 -8.16 -16.35 19.78
C GLN A 239 -8.77 -15.09 20.37
N GLN A 240 -7.99 -14.35 21.14
CA GLN A 240 -8.39 -13.07 21.70
C GLN A 240 -8.52 -12.00 20.61
N VAL A 241 -7.61 -11.99 19.62
CA VAL A 241 -7.70 -11.17 18.42
C VAL A 241 -9.02 -11.40 17.70
N ARG A 242 -9.39 -12.67 17.44
CA ARG A 242 -10.66 -13.02 16.79
C ARG A 242 -11.89 -12.54 17.55
N LYS A 243 -11.79 -12.45 18.88
CA LYS A 243 -12.90 -12.05 19.76
C LYS A 243 -13.05 -10.55 19.87
N TYR A 244 -11.95 -9.82 19.92
CA TYR A 244 -11.92 -8.42 20.33
C TYR A 244 -11.44 -7.44 19.27
N SER A 245 -10.62 -7.88 18.31
CA SER A 245 -10.05 -6.99 17.31
C SER A 245 -11.06 -6.64 16.21
N ASP A 246 -10.91 -5.46 15.63
CA ASP A 246 -11.66 -5.04 14.46
C ASP A 246 -11.36 -6.00 13.29
N LYS A 247 -12.43 -6.56 12.71
CA LYS A 247 -12.35 -7.50 11.57
C LYS A 247 -11.80 -6.86 10.29
N LYS A 248 -11.83 -5.53 10.20
CA LYS A 248 -11.26 -4.76 9.07
C LYS A 248 -9.78 -4.44 9.26
N SER A 249 -9.16 -4.83 10.39
CA SER A 249 -7.72 -4.72 10.56
C SER A 249 -6.99 -5.73 9.68
N ASP A 250 -5.93 -5.30 9.01
CA ASP A 250 -5.08 -6.15 8.17
C ASP A 250 -4.47 -7.32 8.95
N THR A 251 -4.26 -7.14 10.25
CA THR A 251 -3.69 -8.15 11.17
C THR A 251 -4.71 -9.18 11.66
N TYR A 252 -6.03 -8.93 11.50
CA TYR A 252 -7.09 -9.78 12.06
C TYR A 252 -6.98 -11.25 11.61
N ASN A 253 -6.77 -11.48 10.31
CA ASN A 253 -6.69 -12.83 9.74
C ASN A 253 -5.38 -13.55 10.06
N PHE A 254 -4.38 -12.82 10.55
CA PHE A 254 -3.05 -13.33 10.92
C PHE A 254 -2.86 -13.43 12.44
N GLY A 255 -3.96 -13.55 13.19
CA GLY A 255 -3.89 -13.67 14.65
C GLY A 255 -3.36 -12.41 15.35
N GLY A 256 -3.51 -11.26 14.72
CA GLY A 256 -3.01 -9.97 15.18
C GLY A 256 -1.55 -9.70 14.81
N GLN A 257 -0.84 -10.63 14.19
CA GLN A 257 0.59 -10.48 13.89
C GLN A 257 0.84 -9.38 12.85
N LEU A 258 1.74 -8.45 13.16
CA LEU A 258 2.18 -7.44 12.22
C LEU A 258 3.09 -8.06 11.16
N VAL A 259 2.96 -7.58 9.93
CA VAL A 259 3.81 -8.00 8.81
C VAL A 259 4.66 -6.83 8.36
N ASN A 260 5.96 -7.05 8.31
CA ASN A 260 6.93 -6.10 7.81
C ASN A 260 6.82 -6.02 6.29
N GLN A 261 6.36 -4.89 5.77
CA GLN A 261 6.15 -4.68 4.33
C GLN A 261 7.45 -4.73 3.51
N LYS A 262 8.61 -4.44 4.12
CA LYS A 262 9.91 -4.48 3.45
C LYS A 262 10.40 -5.90 3.21
N THR A 263 10.20 -6.77 4.21
CA THR A 263 10.75 -8.13 4.23
C THR A 263 9.70 -9.22 4.00
N SER A 264 8.40 -8.84 4.03
CA SER A 264 7.25 -9.75 3.91
C SER A 264 7.26 -10.87 4.95
N ASN A 265 7.81 -10.61 6.14
CA ASN A 265 7.80 -11.52 7.28
C ASN A 265 7.30 -10.80 8.54
N SER A 266 7.33 -11.46 9.70
CA SER A 266 6.85 -10.93 10.99
C SER A 266 7.93 -10.22 11.82
N TYR A 267 9.17 -10.19 11.35
CA TYR A 267 10.29 -9.62 12.09
C TYR A 267 10.53 -8.16 11.71
N PHE A 268 10.67 -7.33 12.72
CA PHE A 268 11.00 -5.91 12.57
C PHE A 268 12.31 -5.60 13.27
N GLU A 269 13.23 -4.97 12.58
CA GLU A 269 14.34 -4.31 13.26
C GLU A 269 13.78 -3.12 14.06
N ILE A 270 14.34 -2.86 15.23
CA ILE A 270 13.85 -1.78 16.09
C ILE A 270 13.84 -0.42 15.37
N ALA A 271 14.81 -0.20 14.50
CA ALA A 271 14.91 1.03 13.69
C ALA A 271 13.81 1.17 12.62
N ASP A 272 13.12 0.08 12.26
CA ASP A 272 12.04 0.08 11.27
C ASP A 272 10.65 0.28 11.89
N LEU A 273 10.56 0.31 13.22
CA LEU A 273 9.30 0.48 13.93
C LEU A 273 8.84 1.94 13.89
N GLU A 274 7.52 2.12 13.78
CA GLU A 274 6.90 3.42 14.05
C GLU A 274 7.20 3.87 15.48
N PRO A 275 7.42 5.16 15.73
CA PRO A 275 7.80 5.64 17.06
C PRO A 275 6.84 5.26 18.18
N ASP A 276 5.53 5.30 17.95
CA ASP A 276 4.49 4.92 18.92
C ASP A 276 4.55 3.43 19.24
N VAL A 277 4.81 2.58 18.24
CA VAL A 277 5.01 1.14 18.43
C VAL A 277 6.27 0.88 19.25
N TYR A 278 7.38 1.52 18.89
CA TYR A 278 8.64 1.39 19.60
C TYR A 278 8.49 1.73 21.11
N PHE A 279 7.96 2.92 21.42
CA PHE A 279 7.79 3.35 22.81
C PHE A 279 6.82 2.47 23.59
N ALA A 280 5.83 1.89 22.92
CA ALA A 280 4.87 0.99 23.57
C ALA A 280 5.48 -0.35 23.96
N ILE A 281 6.45 -0.87 23.19
CA ILE A 281 7.03 -2.20 23.43
C ILE A 281 8.42 -2.18 24.09
N ASP A 282 9.09 -1.02 24.13
CA ASP A 282 10.49 -0.92 24.57
C ASP A 282 10.73 -1.58 25.94
N LYS A 283 9.85 -1.30 26.90
CA LYS A 283 9.94 -1.80 28.28
C LYS A 283 9.26 -3.15 28.51
N LEU A 284 8.60 -3.71 27.50
CA LEU A 284 7.90 -4.98 27.65
C LEU A 284 8.85 -6.16 27.63
N LYS A 285 8.54 -7.15 28.46
CA LYS A 285 9.11 -8.50 28.34
C LYS A 285 8.33 -9.30 27.29
N VAL A 286 8.98 -10.31 26.73
CA VAL A 286 8.33 -11.23 25.78
C VAL A 286 7.08 -11.84 26.46
N GLY A 287 5.96 -11.77 25.77
CA GLY A 287 4.65 -12.20 26.22
C GLY A 287 3.79 -11.10 26.87
N GLU A 288 4.38 -9.98 27.28
CA GLU A 288 3.63 -8.86 27.88
C GLU A 288 2.90 -8.02 26.84
N ILE A 289 1.89 -7.28 27.32
CA ILE A 289 0.99 -6.46 26.51
C ILE A 289 1.11 -4.99 26.91
N SER A 290 1.25 -4.11 25.94
CA SER A 290 1.38 -2.66 26.13
C SER A 290 0.15 -2.04 26.78
N ASP A 291 0.28 -0.80 27.21
CA ASP A 291 -0.86 0.08 27.41
C ASP A 291 -1.58 0.37 26.08
N VAL A 292 -2.78 0.96 26.18
CA VAL A 292 -3.54 1.39 25.02
C VAL A 292 -2.83 2.55 24.37
N ILE A 293 -2.53 2.42 23.07
CA ILE A 293 -1.96 3.47 22.24
C ILE A 293 -2.98 3.96 21.23
N GLU A 294 -2.92 5.25 20.93
CA GLU A 294 -3.69 5.89 19.87
C GLU A 294 -2.82 5.93 18.61
N SER A 295 -3.37 5.47 17.50
CA SER A 295 -2.73 5.51 16.19
C SER A 295 -3.68 6.11 15.17
N LYS A 296 -3.15 6.46 13.99
CA LYS A 296 -3.95 6.99 12.89
C LYS A 296 -3.75 6.11 11.66
N ASP A 297 -4.84 5.88 10.94
CA ASP A 297 -4.74 5.23 9.64
C ASP A 297 -4.25 6.21 8.55
N PRO A 298 -3.97 5.74 7.32
CA PRO A 298 -3.52 6.62 6.23
C PRO A 298 -4.50 7.76 5.88
N GLU A 299 -5.77 7.61 6.24
CA GLU A 299 -6.80 8.63 6.07
C GLU A 299 -6.84 9.63 7.25
N GLY A 300 -5.98 9.45 8.26
CA GLY A 300 -5.91 10.30 9.45
C GLY A 300 -6.95 9.98 10.52
N LYS A 301 -7.75 8.90 10.37
CA LYS A 301 -8.75 8.49 11.36
C LYS A 301 -8.07 7.83 12.54
N LYS A 302 -8.45 8.25 13.74
CA LYS A 302 -7.94 7.69 14.98
C LYS A 302 -8.49 6.29 15.24
N TYR A 303 -7.62 5.41 15.71
CA TYR A 303 -7.97 4.10 16.26
C TYR A 303 -7.09 3.78 17.47
N PHE A 304 -7.48 2.78 18.23
CA PHE A 304 -6.75 2.36 19.43
C PHE A 304 -6.26 0.93 19.26
N ARG A 305 -5.06 0.67 19.75
CA ARG A 305 -4.49 -0.68 19.75
C ARG A 305 -3.73 -0.98 21.03
N ILE A 306 -3.64 -2.24 21.37
CA ILE A 306 -2.68 -2.80 22.33
C ILE A 306 -1.76 -3.73 21.59
N LEU A 307 -0.50 -3.73 21.98
CA LEU A 307 0.57 -4.50 21.34
C LEU A 307 1.05 -5.59 22.27
N LYS A 308 1.21 -6.81 21.78
CA LYS A 308 1.88 -7.90 22.49
C LYS A 308 3.27 -8.08 21.89
N LEU A 309 4.29 -8.06 22.75
CA LEU A 309 5.62 -8.46 22.34
C LEU A 309 5.69 -9.99 22.26
N VAL A 310 5.71 -10.52 21.05
CA VAL A 310 5.69 -11.97 20.79
C VAL A 310 7.09 -12.55 20.97
N SER A 311 8.09 -11.91 20.38
CA SER A 311 9.50 -12.29 20.51
C SER A 311 10.42 -11.07 20.48
N ARG A 312 11.63 -11.22 21.04
CA ARG A 312 12.71 -10.23 20.93
C ARG A 312 14.04 -10.96 20.88
N SER A 313 14.78 -10.78 19.81
CA SER A 313 16.15 -11.28 19.70
C SER A 313 17.14 -10.30 20.33
N ALA A 314 18.22 -10.81 20.92
CA ALA A 314 19.35 -9.96 21.26
C ALA A 314 20.17 -9.64 20.00
N PRO A 315 20.85 -8.48 19.94
CA PRO A 315 21.81 -8.22 18.86
C PRO A 315 22.88 -9.31 18.83
N HIS A 316 23.21 -9.83 17.64
CA HIS A 316 24.14 -10.94 17.51
C HIS A 316 24.81 -10.95 16.13
N LYS A 317 25.94 -11.65 16.00
CA LYS A 317 26.52 -11.98 14.70
C LYS A 317 25.63 -12.97 13.97
N ALA A 318 25.42 -12.74 12.67
CA ALA A 318 24.58 -13.60 11.83
C ALA A 318 24.99 -15.08 11.96
N ASN A 319 24.01 -15.95 12.15
CA ASN A 319 24.21 -17.39 12.29
C ASN A 319 23.07 -18.18 11.63
N LEU A 320 23.40 -19.41 11.20
CA LEU A 320 22.45 -20.26 10.45
C LEU A 320 21.22 -20.68 11.27
N ARG A 321 21.29 -20.66 12.61
CA ARG A 321 20.19 -21.12 13.45
C ARG A 321 19.06 -20.09 13.55
N GLN A 322 19.44 -18.82 13.70
CA GLN A 322 18.50 -17.72 13.91
C GLN A 322 18.16 -16.98 12.60
N ASP A 323 19.15 -16.88 11.68
CA ASP A 323 19.09 -16.00 10.52
C ASP A 323 19.04 -16.76 9.18
N TYR A 324 18.62 -18.03 9.22
CA TYR A 324 18.63 -18.88 8.02
C TYR A 324 17.93 -18.23 6.82
N ALA A 325 16.78 -17.61 7.01
CA ALA A 325 16.02 -16.96 5.93
C ALA A 325 16.81 -15.79 5.29
N LYS A 326 17.46 -14.97 6.12
CA LYS A 326 18.30 -13.86 5.64
C LYS A 326 19.53 -14.37 4.87
N ILE A 327 20.17 -15.40 5.41
CA ILE A 327 21.36 -16.05 4.79
C ILE A 327 20.95 -16.70 3.46
N GLN A 328 19.82 -17.39 3.42
CA GLN A 328 19.27 -17.98 2.21
C GLN A 328 18.95 -16.93 1.16
N GLN A 329 18.34 -15.81 1.56
CA GLN A 329 18.06 -14.71 0.63
C GLN A 329 19.34 -14.09 0.08
N ALA A 330 20.33 -13.81 0.93
CA ALA A 330 21.64 -13.29 0.50
C ALA A 330 22.35 -14.25 -0.46
N ALA A 331 22.33 -15.55 -0.17
CA ALA A 331 22.87 -16.59 -1.07
C ALA A 331 22.11 -16.61 -2.42
N LYS A 332 20.79 -16.45 -2.39
CA LYS A 332 19.96 -16.39 -3.60
C LYS A 332 20.28 -15.17 -4.46
N ASP A 333 20.47 -14.03 -3.82
CA ASP A 333 20.78 -12.77 -4.51
C ASP A 333 22.20 -12.83 -5.12
N LEU A 334 23.16 -13.39 -4.41
CA LEU A 334 24.49 -13.64 -4.96
C LEU A 334 24.41 -14.55 -6.19
N LYS A 335 23.74 -15.70 -6.09
CA LYS A 335 23.55 -16.65 -7.19
C LYS A 335 22.85 -16.02 -8.40
N LYS A 336 21.81 -15.20 -8.16
CA LYS A 336 21.15 -14.43 -9.22
C LYS A 336 22.12 -13.48 -9.93
N ASN A 337 22.90 -12.75 -9.15
CA ASN A 337 23.89 -11.82 -9.70
C ASN A 337 24.97 -12.53 -10.51
N GLU A 338 25.46 -13.70 -10.06
CA GLU A 338 26.41 -14.52 -10.80
C GLU A 338 25.82 -15.01 -12.12
N ILE A 339 24.64 -15.61 -12.11
CA ILE A 339 23.94 -16.08 -13.31
C ILE A 339 23.70 -14.94 -14.29
N PHE A 340 23.25 -13.79 -13.80
CA PHE A 340 22.98 -12.63 -14.65
C PHE A 340 24.28 -12.07 -15.26
N ARG A 341 25.36 -11.99 -14.48
CA ARG A 341 26.69 -11.58 -14.97
C ARG A 341 27.21 -12.53 -16.03
N ASP A 342 27.10 -13.84 -15.82
CA ASP A 342 27.55 -14.85 -16.77
C ASP A 342 26.73 -14.79 -18.07
N TRP A 343 25.42 -14.55 -17.93
CA TRP A 343 24.54 -14.30 -19.07
C TRP A 343 24.98 -13.04 -19.85
N LEU A 344 25.25 -11.93 -19.16
CA LEU A 344 25.74 -10.70 -19.79
C LEU A 344 27.07 -10.95 -20.53
N ASN A 345 28.03 -11.59 -19.87
CA ASN A 345 29.33 -11.90 -20.48
C ASN A 345 29.21 -12.75 -21.74
N SER A 346 28.24 -13.66 -21.80
CA SER A 346 28.00 -14.53 -22.95
C SER A 346 27.18 -13.87 -24.08
N HIS A 347 26.43 -12.85 -23.78
CA HIS A 347 25.52 -12.19 -24.73
C HIS A 347 26.03 -10.83 -25.22
N ALA A 348 26.78 -10.10 -24.41
CA ALA A 348 27.33 -8.79 -24.79
C ALA A 348 28.16 -8.85 -26.08
N PRO A 349 29.01 -9.87 -26.31
CA PRO A 349 29.79 -9.97 -27.56
C PRO A 349 28.93 -10.21 -28.82
N LYS A 350 27.68 -10.64 -28.65
CA LYS A 350 26.74 -10.91 -29.76
C LYS A 350 25.88 -9.68 -30.15
N ILE A 351 25.98 -8.61 -29.39
CA ILE A 351 25.19 -7.39 -29.58
C ILE A 351 26.16 -6.30 -30.05
N TYR A 352 25.85 -5.69 -31.20
CA TYR A 352 26.62 -4.53 -31.63
C TYR A 352 26.41 -3.39 -30.63
N SER A 353 27.50 -2.91 -30.08
CA SER A 353 27.53 -1.76 -29.18
C SER A 353 28.78 -0.93 -29.47
N GLU A 354 28.63 0.36 -29.50
CA GLU A 354 29.73 1.33 -29.61
C GLU A 354 29.89 2.03 -28.25
N VAL A 355 31.05 1.86 -27.66
CA VAL A 355 31.37 2.46 -26.36
C VAL A 355 32.59 3.35 -26.55
N ASP A 356 32.52 4.57 -26.08
CA ASP A 356 33.60 5.53 -26.13
C ASP A 356 34.84 4.96 -25.44
N PRO A 357 36.01 4.92 -26.12
CA PRO A 357 37.24 4.41 -25.54
C PRO A 357 37.70 5.10 -24.26
N GLU A 358 37.40 6.42 -24.09
CA GLU A 358 37.71 7.16 -22.88
C GLU A 358 36.88 6.67 -21.70
N ILE A 359 35.60 6.32 -21.93
CA ILE A 359 34.74 5.77 -20.91
C ILE A 359 35.18 4.36 -20.52
N VAL A 360 35.60 3.54 -21.49
CA VAL A 360 36.13 2.19 -21.23
C VAL A 360 37.42 2.24 -20.40
N ALA A 361 38.28 3.23 -20.65
CA ALA A 361 39.49 3.43 -19.85
C ALA A 361 39.21 3.76 -18.38
N GLN A 362 38.12 4.52 -18.14
CA GLN A 362 37.65 4.86 -16.79
C GLN A 362 36.82 3.75 -16.12
N CYS A 363 36.15 2.93 -16.93
CA CYS A 363 35.28 1.85 -16.46
C CYS A 363 35.62 0.53 -17.17
N PRO A 364 36.69 -0.19 -16.74
CA PRO A 364 37.18 -1.42 -17.41
C PRO A 364 36.11 -2.51 -17.59
N ASN A 365 35.08 -2.53 -16.74
CA ASN A 365 33.96 -3.48 -16.86
C ASN A 365 33.13 -3.32 -18.15
N LEU A 366 33.25 -2.17 -18.82
CA LEU A 366 32.60 -1.93 -20.11
C LEU A 366 33.34 -2.56 -21.29
N SER A 367 34.54 -3.09 -21.09
CA SER A 367 35.33 -3.75 -22.15
C SER A 367 34.62 -4.94 -22.81
N ILE A 368 33.70 -5.60 -22.11
CA ILE A 368 32.86 -6.67 -22.67
C ILE A 368 31.89 -6.21 -23.76
N TRP A 369 31.62 -4.91 -23.84
CA TRP A 369 30.72 -4.27 -24.81
C TRP A 369 31.46 -3.69 -26.00
N VAL A 370 32.77 -3.69 -26.00
CA VAL A 370 33.63 -3.20 -27.11
C VAL A 370 33.82 -4.30 -28.12
N HIS A 371 33.23 -4.15 -29.31
CA HIS A 371 33.55 -5.04 -30.42
C HIS A 371 34.98 -4.82 -30.85
N LYS A 372 35.83 -5.85 -30.73
CA LYS A 372 37.08 -5.90 -31.51
C LYS A 372 36.67 -5.92 -32.98
N LYS A 373 36.94 -4.82 -33.71
CA LYS A 373 36.90 -4.86 -35.18
C LYS A 373 37.77 -6.06 -35.58
N SER A 374 37.18 -7.09 -36.18
CA SER A 374 37.95 -8.06 -36.94
C SER A 374 38.68 -7.26 -38.01
N MET A 375 39.98 -7.17 -37.90
CA MET A 375 40.84 -6.79 -39.01
C MET A 375 40.80 -7.99 -39.95
N ASP A 376 39.93 -7.95 -40.96
CA ASP A 376 40.04 -8.68 -42.20
C ASP A 376 40.14 -7.66 -43.33
#